data_ed3dcb50cd63caf7829e6e615c3aa471
#
_entry.id   ed3dcb50cd63caf7829e6e615c3aa471
#
_cell.length_a   1.000
_cell.length_b   1.000
_cell.length_c   1.000
_cell.angle_alpha   90.00
_cell.angle_beta   90.00
_cell.angle_gamma   90.00
#
_symmetry.space_group_name_H-M   'P 1'
#
loop_
_entity.id
_entity.type
_entity.pdbx_description
1 polymer ?
#
loop_
_entity_poly.entity_id
_entity_poly.type
_entity_poly.pdbx_seq_one_letter_code
_entity_poly.pdbx_strand_id
1 'polypeptide(L)'
;TVPENGKPSLITDEKVKGATAADNDFFEEAVKETETVTGDDVENAYVDGAYQSEKNREFAKDKINIISGGLQGKPSRFDLNLKDDQTLEVTDKTTGEIKTAIPVKSDEWKIVLENADGKKSYRYFKKEHVDKAEVRRKVESIPFEERKKRNNVEAAMFQYGFHTRNNKTRYCTLFKHGLQAIARCVWMNMRRLFWFDIKLSLQIAK
;
A
#
# COMPACT_ATOMS: atom_id res chain seq x y z
N THR A 1 14.00 2.65 -2.49
CA THR A 1 13.95 1.92 -3.77
C THR A 1 13.97 0.42 -3.54
N VAL A 2 13.55 -0.36 -4.54
CA VAL A 2 13.59 -1.83 -4.52
C VAL A 2 14.77 -2.30 -5.38
N PRO A 3 15.55 -3.34 -4.96
CA PRO A 3 16.67 -3.81 -5.77
C PRO A 3 16.15 -4.48 -7.05
N GLU A 4 16.56 -3.96 -8.18
CA GLU A 4 16.24 -4.50 -9.50
C GLU A 4 17.48 -4.49 -10.41
N ASN A 5 17.56 -5.47 -11.32
CA ASN A 5 18.56 -5.51 -12.39
C ASN A 5 20.03 -5.26 -11.93
N GLY A 6 20.40 -5.81 -10.77
CA GLY A 6 21.75 -5.64 -10.25
C GLY A 6 22.05 -4.27 -9.65
N LYS A 7 21.03 -3.46 -9.36
CA LYS A 7 21.18 -2.19 -8.65
C LYS A 7 20.88 -2.37 -7.14
N PRO A 8 21.58 -1.65 -6.25
CA PRO A 8 21.30 -1.72 -4.81
C PRO A 8 19.99 -1.01 -4.45
N SER A 9 19.31 -1.51 -3.44
CA SER A 9 18.19 -0.78 -2.82
C SER A 9 18.72 0.37 -1.97
N LEU A 10 18.26 1.59 -2.21
CA LEU A 10 18.66 2.78 -1.46
C LEU A 10 17.45 3.46 -0.82
N ILE A 11 17.67 4.13 0.30
CA ILE A 11 16.70 5.03 0.92
C ILE A 11 16.94 6.40 0.29
N THR A 12 15.94 6.91 -0.41
CA THR A 12 16.01 8.16 -1.19
C THR A 12 15.41 9.34 -0.44
N ASP A 13 14.48 9.08 0.45
CA ASP A 13 13.84 10.12 1.28
C ASP A 13 13.62 9.64 2.72
N GLU A 14 13.63 10.58 3.64
CA GLU A 14 13.36 10.38 5.06
C GLU A 14 12.68 11.62 5.62
N LYS A 15 11.58 11.44 6.33
CA LYS A 15 10.83 12.53 6.97
C LYS A 15 10.36 12.17 8.35
N VAL A 16 10.51 13.12 9.26
CA VAL A 16 10.00 13.03 10.64
C VAL A 16 8.93 14.09 10.83
N LYS A 17 7.72 13.65 11.17
CA LYS A 17 6.59 14.51 11.52
C LYS A 17 6.13 14.22 12.96
N GLY A 18 5.27 15.09 13.48
CA GLY A 18 4.68 14.87 14.80
C GLY A 18 3.86 13.56 14.87
N ALA A 19 3.72 13.00 16.06
CA ALA A 19 3.05 11.72 16.28
C ALA A 19 1.55 11.67 15.86
N THR A 20 0.96 12.80 15.55
CA THR A 20 -0.42 12.91 15.06
C THR A 20 -0.53 12.86 13.53
N ALA A 21 0.59 12.90 12.80
CA ALA A 21 0.57 12.77 11.35
C ALA A 21 0.25 11.34 10.94
N ALA A 22 -0.64 11.17 9.97
CA ALA A 22 -0.96 9.86 9.44
C ALA A 22 0.10 9.42 8.41
N ASP A 23 0.46 8.14 8.42
CA ASP A 23 1.51 7.60 7.54
C ASP A 23 1.19 7.79 6.04
N ASN A 24 -0.08 7.72 5.68
CA ASN A 24 -0.52 7.90 4.29
C ASN A 24 -0.37 9.33 3.75
N ASP A 25 -0.19 10.33 4.62
CA ASP A 25 0.03 11.72 4.20
C ASP A 25 1.44 11.97 3.63
N PHE A 26 2.35 11.02 3.81
CA PHE A 26 3.72 11.12 3.27
C PHE A 26 3.85 10.67 1.81
N PHE A 27 2.85 10.01 1.25
CA PHE A 27 2.96 9.31 -0.03
C PHE A 27 3.37 10.22 -1.19
N GLU A 28 2.60 11.28 -1.41
CA GLU A 28 2.85 12.22 -2.51
C GLU A 28 4.22 12.89 -2.39
N GLU A 29 4.58 13.30 -1.18
CA GLU A 29 5.84 13.97 -0.89
C GLU A 29 7.03 13.02 -1.09
N ALA A 30 6.93 11.76 -0.61
CA ALA A 30 7.97 10.76 -0.78
C ALA A 30 8.20 10.37 -2.25
N VAL A 31 7.14 10.31 -3.06
CA VAL A 31 7.26 10.06 -4.49
C VAL A 31 8.02 11.20 -5.17
N LYS A 32 7.61 12.45 -4.97
CA LYS A 32 8.25 13.63 -5.59
C LYS A 32 9.71 13.76 -5.21
N GLU A 33 10.06 13.53 -3.95
CA GLU A 33 11.45 13.57 -3.50
C GLU A 33 12.27 12.42 -4.10
N THR A 34 11.68 11.22 -4.20
CA THR A 34 12.36 10.09 -4.84
C THR A 34 12.66 10.40 -6.32
N GLU A 35 11.70 10.92 -7.07
CA GLU A 35 11.87 11.33 -8.45
C GLU A 35 12.93 12.43 -8.60
N THR A 36 12.94 13.40 -7.69
CA THR A 36 13.94 14.47 -7.67
C THR A 36 15.36 13.93 -7.45
N VAL A 37 15.51 12.97 -6.51
CA VAL A 37 16.82 12.42 -6.15
C VAL A 37 17.33 11.42 -7.20
N THR A 38 16.44 10.63 -7.79
CA THR A 38 16.82 9.60 -8.77
C THR A 38 16.93 10.14 -10.19
N GLY A 39 16.19 11.18 -10.51
CA GLY A 39 16.00 11.70 -11.87
C GLY A 39 15.10 10.83 -12.74
N ASP A 40 14.48 9.80 -12.18
CA ASP A 40 13.60 8.85 -12.86
C ASP A 40 12.19 8.91 -12.27
N ASP A 41 11.17 8.68 -13.10
CA ASP A 41 9.78 8.58 -12.64
C ASP A 41 9.53 7.32 -11.82
N VAL A 42 8.69 7.42 -10.78
CA VAL A 42 8.26 6.28 -9.96
C VAL A 42 7.09 5.57 -10.64
N GLU A 43 7.33 4.40 -11.23
CA GLU A 43 6.30 3.57 -11.86
C GLU A 43 5.53 2.70 -10.85
N ASN A 44 6.21 2.17 -9.84
CA ASN A 44 5.65 1.22 -8.87
C ASN A 44 5.94 1.65 -7.43
N ALA A 45 4.90 1.71 -6.60
CA ALA A 45 5.00 2.01 -5.19
C ALA A 45 4.55 0.83 -4.33
N TYR A 46 5.48 0.20 -3.61
CA TYR A 46 5.21 -0.93 -2.71
C TYR A 46 4.93 -0.43 -1.30
N VAL A 47 3.66 -0.45 -0.90
CA VAL A 47 3.19 0.23 0.30
C VAL A 47 2.33 -0.66 1.21
N ASP A 48 1.99 -0.18 2.41
CA ASP A 48 0.99 -0.83 3.25
C ASP A 48 -0.44 -0.49 2.78
N GLY A 49 -1.40 -1.29 3.20
CA GLY A 49 -2.82 -1.10 2.87
C GLY A 49 -3.40 0.25 3.31
N ALA A 50 -2.79 0.91 4.30
CA ALA A 50 -3.15 2.26 4.73
C ALA A 50 -2.97 3.32 3.62
N TYR A 51 -2.02 3.09 2.72
CA TYR A 51 -1.72 4.01 1.62
C TYR A 51 -2.70 3.93 0.46
N GLN A 52 -3.63 2.98 0.46
CA GLN A 52 -4.73 2.86 -0.52
C GLN A 52 -5.87 3.86 -0.26
N SER A 53 -5.56 5.04 0.30
CA SER A 53 -6.54 6.12 0.46
C SER A 53 -6.99 6.68 -0.89
N GLU A 54 -8.19 7.26 -0.95
CA GLU A 54 -8.72 7.87 -2.18
C GLU A 54 -7.78 8.95 -2.72
N LYS A 55 -7.30 9.83 -1.84
CA LYS A 55 -6.32 10.88 -2.17
C LYS A 55 -5.08 10.32 -2.86
N ASN A 56 -4.48 9.27 -2.29
CA ASN A 56 -3.26 8.69 -2.84
C ASN A 56 -3.52 7.96 -4.18
N ARG A 57 -4.68 7.31 -4.32
CA ARG A 57 -5.07 6.69 -5.59
C ARG A 57 -5.32 7.71 -6.68
N GLU A 58 -5.92 8.86 -6.34
CA GLU A 58 -6.14 9.96 -7.29
C GLU A 58 -4.80 10.57 -7.73
N PHE A 59 -3.87 10.81 -6.79
CA PHE A 59 -2.52 11.28 -7.09
C PHE A 59 -1.75 10.30 -8.01
N ALA A 60 -1.85 9.00 -7.73
CA ALA A 60 -1.15 7.95 -8.46
C ALA A 60 -1.81 7.58 -9.80
N LYS A 61 -3.05 8.06 -10.06
CA LYS A 61 -3.82 7.69 -11.23
C LYS A 61 -3.04 7.94 -12.51
N ASP A 62 -3.00 6.94 -13.38
CA ASP A 62 -2.34 6.95 -14.70
C ASP A 62 -0.80 7.15 -14.67
N LYS A 63 -0.19 7.20 -13.48
CA LYS A 63 1.25 7.41 -13.33
C LYS A 63 1.94 6.31 -12.51
N ILE A 64 1.38 5.96 -11.37
CA ILE A 64 2.04 5.10 -10.38
C ILE A 64 1.15 3.90 -10.06
N ASN A 65 1.69 2.71 -10.17
CA ASN A 65 1.02 1.50 -9.75
C ASN A 65 1.22 1.27 -8.24
N ILE A 66 0.16 1.48 -7.44
CA ILE A 66 0.20 1.26 -5.99
C ILE A 66 0.03 -0.23 -5.69
N ILE A 67 1.10 -0.88 -5.24
CA ILE A 67 1.14 -2.30 -4.91
C ILE A 67 1.14 -2.46 -3.39
N SER A 68 0.07 -3.04 -2.84
CA SER A 68 -0.05 -3.29 -1.40
C SER A 68 -0.26 -4.78 -1.11
N GLY A 69 0.18 -5.22 0.07
CA GLY A 69 0.02 -6.60 0.52
C GLY A 69 -1.43 -6.97 0.89
N GLY A 70 -2.30 -5.99 1.06
CA GLY A 70 -3.71 -6.13 1.43
C GLY A 70 -4.34 -4.77 1.72
N LEU A 71 -5.63 -4.75 1.95
CA LEU A 71 -6.35 -3.56 2.41
C LEU A 71 -6.58 -3.64 3.92
N GLN A 72 -6.61 -2.48 4.58
CA GLN A 72 -7.00 -2.39 5.98
C GLN A 72 -8.47 -2.77 6.19
N GLY A 73 -8.76 -3.39 7.32
CA GLY A 73 -10.11 -3.75 7.76
C GLY A 73 -10.50 -5.20 7.44
N LYS A 74 -11.66 -5.58 7.96
CA LYS A 74 -12.19 -6.93 7.74
C LYS A 74 -12.64 -7.08 6.28
N PRO A 75 -12.40 -8.27 5.66
CA PRO A 75 -12.93 -8.55 4.33
C PRO A 75 -14.46 -8.43 4.35
N SER A 76 -15.02 -7.81 3.30
CA SER A 76 -16.47 -7.75 3.14
C SER A 76 -17.02 -9.14 2.81
N ARG A 77 -18.17 -9.50 3.39
CA ARG A 77 -18.94 -10.69 3.02
C ARG A 77 -19.37 -10.63 1.54
N PHE A 78 -19.68 -9.44 1.04
CA PHE A 78 -20.16 -9.25 -0.32
C PHE A 78 -19.05 -8.70 -1.21
N ASP A 79 -18.92 -9.29 -2.39
CA ASP A 79 -18.19 -8.71 -3.50
C ASP A 79 -19.17 -7.95 -4.42
N LEU A 80 -18.75 -6.78 -4.90
CA LEU A 80 -19.60 -5.83 -5.62
C LEU A 80 -18.99 -5.55 -6.98
N ASN A 81 -19.67 -5.90 -8.05
CA ASN A 81 -19.22 -5.67 -9.42
C ASN A 81 -20.22 -4.79 -10.17
N LEU A 82 -19.83 -3.56 -10.44
CA LEU A 82 -20.62 -2.63 -11.25
C LEU A 82 -20.30 -2.88 -12.72
N LYS A 83 -21.34 -3.18 -13.53
CA LYS A 83 -21.23 -3.35 -14.97
C LYS A 83 -21.42 -2.01 -15.71
N ASP A 84 -21.02 -1.99 -16.98
CA ASP A 84 -21.12 -0.80 -17.85
C ASP A 84 -22.55 -0.27 -18.01
N ASP A 85 -23.55 -1.13 -17.86
CA ASP A 85 -24.98 -0.82 -17.86
C ASP A 85 -25.51 -0.28 -16.52
N GLN A 86 -24.62 0.06 -15.58
CA GLN A 86 -24.93 0.48 -14.20
C GLN A 86 -25.63 -0.58 -13.35
N THR A 87 -25.67 -1.81 -13.80
CA THR A 87 -26.18 -2.95 -13.03
C THR A 87 -25.13 -3.39 -12.01
N LEU A 88 -25.51 -3.43 -10.73
CA LEU A 88 -24.62 -3.91 -9.66
C LEU A 88 -24.86 -5.40 -9.39
N GLU A 89 -23.88 -6.23 -9.67
CA GLU A 89 -23.85 -7.63 -9.24
C GLU A 89 -23.24 -7.75 -7.85
N VAL A 90 -23.92 -8.47 -6.98
CA VAL A 90 -23.50 -8.72 -5.60
C VAL A 90 -23.29 -10.20 -5.41
N THR A 91 -22.05 -10.62 -5.16
CA THR A 91 -21.69 -12.00 -4.86
C THR A 91 -21.52 -12.17 -3.35
N ASP A 92 -22.28 -13.05 -2.73
CA ASP A 92 -22.07 -13.43 -1.34
C ASP A 92 -20.93 -14.43 -1.25
N LYS A 93 -19.79 -14.01 -0.70
CA LYS A 93 -18.59 -14.86 -0.55
C LYS A 93 -18.78 -16.07 0.36
N THR A 94 -19.84 -16.06 1.18
CA THR A 94 -20.14 -17.18 2.10
C THR A 94 -20.92 -18.30 1.41
N THR A 95 -21.89 -17.93 0.56
CA THR A 95 -22.77 -18.90 -0.12
C THR A 95 -22.40 -19.11 -1.57
N GLY A 96 -21.62 -18.21 -2.18
CA GLY A 96 -21.33 -18.18 -3.62
C GLY A 96 -22.52 -17.67 -4.46
N GLU A 97 -23.62 -17.24 -3.85
CA GLU A 97 -24.82 -16.77 -4.54
C GLU A 97 -24.59 -15.40 -5.17
N ILE A 98 -24.98 -15.25 -6.44
CA ILE A 98 -24.92 -13.99 -7.17
C ILE A 98 -26.31 -13.39 -7.29
N LYS A 99 -26.49 -12.15 -6.87
CA LYS A 99 -27.74 -11.38 -6.98
C LYS A 99 -27.52 -10.08 -7.71
N THR A 100 -28.49 -9.72 -8.54
CA THR A 100 -28.54 -8.38 -9.14
C THR A 100 -29.18 -7.41 -8.16
N ALA A 101 -28.47 -6.33 -7.85
CA ALA A 101 -28.98 -5.31 -6.95
C ALA A 101 -29.95 -4.37 -7.66
N ILE A 102 -30.97 -3.94 -6.94
CA ILE A 102 -31.99 -3.01 -7.39
C ILE A 102 -31.52 -1.58 -7.11
N PRO A 103 -31.45 -0.68 -8.11
CA PRO A 103 -31.10 0.70 -7.87
C PRO A 103 -32.20 1.37 -7.02
N VAL A 104 -31.79 2.17 -6.03
CA VAL A 104 -32.70 2.90 -5.13
C VAL A 104 -32.62 4.40 -5.38
N LYS A 105 -31.39 4.92 -5.51
CA LYS A 105 -31.06 6.30 -5.85
C LYS A 105 -29.83 6.32 -6.75
N SER A 106 -29.46 7.51 -7.23
CA SER A 106 -28.14 7.69 -7.82
C SER A 106 -27.07 7.19 -6.85
N ASP A 107 -26.23 6.27 -7.31
CA ASP A 107 -25.11 5.70 -6.53
C ASP A 107 -25.50 4.89 -5.27
N GLU A 108 -26.76 4.41 -5.19
CA GLU A 108 -27.22 3.54 -4.10
C GLU A 108 -28.03 2.36 -4.64
N TRP A 109 -27.70 1.15 -4.19
CA TRP A 109 -28.33 -0.09 -4.58
C TRP A 109 -28.75 -0.90 -3.36
N LYS A 110 -29.75 -1.79 -3.53
CA LYS A 110 -30.19 -2.72 -2.48
C LYS A 110 -30.31 -4.14 -3.02
N ILE A 111 -30.06 -5.12 -2.15
CA ILE A 111 -30.41 -6.53 -2.38
C ILE A 111 -31.40 -7.00 -1.33
N VAL A 112 -32.15 -8.02 -1.67
CA VAL A 112 -33.03 -8.75 -0.76
C VAL A 112 -32.33 -10.05 -0.34
N LEU A 113 -32.19 -10.25 0.96
CA LEU A 113 -31.67 -11.48 1.56
C LEU A 113 -32.83 -12.19 2.25
N GLU A 114 -33.00 -13.47 2.01
CA GLU A 114 -33.95 -14.32 2.72
C GLU A 114 -33.19 -15.15 3.77
N ASN A 115 -33.66 -15.05 5.01
CA ASN A 115 -33.12 -15.88 6.09
C ASN A 115 -33.76 -17.28 6.05
N ALA A 116 -33.15 -18.24 6.76
CA ALA A 116 -33.68 -19.60 6.86
C ALA A 116 -35.16 -19.67 7.34
N ASP A 117 -35.60 -18.66 8.07
CA ASP A 117 -36.99 -18.53 8.56
C ASP A 117 -37.95 -17.85 7.56
N GLY A 118 -37.52 -17.65 6.30
CA GLY A 118 -38.32 -16.96 5.27
C GLY A 118 -38.49 -15.45 5.48
N LYS A 119 -37.82 -14.86 6.48
CA LYS A 119 -37.84 -13.40 6.71
C LYS A 119 -36.94 -12.70 5.72
N LYS A 120 -37.50 -11.67 5.06
CA LYS A 120 -36.75 -10.81 4.13
C LYS A 120 -35.99 -9.73 4.88
N SER A 121 -34.69 -9.59 4.60
CA SER A 121 -33.85 -8.49 5.06
C SER A 121 -33.26 -7.74 3.86
N TYR A 122 -33.00 -6.45 4.04
CA TYR A 122 -32.48 -5.61 2.96
C TYR A 122 -31.06 -5.18 3.29
N ARG A 123 -30.16 -5.25 2.29
CA ARG A 123 -28.80 -4.73 2.39
C ARG A 123 -28.61 -3.64 1.35
N TYR A 124 -28.10 -2.49 1.81
CA TYR A 124 -27.86 -1.33 0.98
C TYR A 124 -26.36 -1.19 0.70
N PHE A 125 -26.03 -0.78 -0.53
CA PHE A 125 -24.67 -0.52 -0.99
C PHE A 125 -24.62 0.86 -1.62
N LYS A 126 -23.57 1.61 -1.30
CA LYS A 126 -23.24 2.90 -1.90
C LYS A 126 -22.06 2.76 -2.83
N LYS A 127 -21.84 3.75 -3.70
CA LYS A 127 -20.70 3.78 -4.61
C LYS A 127 -19.35 3.56 -3.91
N GLU A 128 -19.15 4.15 -2.73
CA GLU A 128 -17.96 3.93 -1.91
C GLU A 128 -17.66 2.44 -1.61
N HIS A 129 -18.73 1.64 -1.43
CA HIS A 129 -18.57 0.20 -1.19
C HIS A 129 -18.15 -0.53 -2.47
N VAL A 130 -18.66 -0.07 -3.62
CA VAL A 130 -18.30 -0.61 -4.94
C VAL A 130 -16.83 -0.30 -5.25
N ASP A 131 -16.42 0.96 -5.07
CA ASP A 131 -15.04 1.41 -5.29
C ASP A 131 -14.05 0.65 -4.38
N LYS A 132 -14.41 0.44 -3.11
CA LYS A 132 -13.63 -0.38 -2.18
C LYS A 132 -13.54 -1.85 -2.61
N ALA A 133 -14.61 -2.42 -3.17
CA ALA A 133 -14.60 -3.79 -3.69
C ALA A 133 -13.71 -3.90 -4.93
N GLU A 134 -13.74 -2.93 -5.82
CA GLU A 134 -12.87 -2.87 -7.00
C GLU A 134 -11.39 -2.78 -6.60
N VAL A 135 -11.04 -1.87 -5.69
CA VAL A 135 -9.68 -1.75 -5.17
C VAL A 135 -9.21 -3.07 -4.54
N ARG A 136 -10.09 -3.74 -3.78
CA ARG A 136 -9.78 -5.03 -3.17
C ARG A 136 -9.47 -6.09 -4.23
N ARG A 137 -10.27 -6.20 -5.28
CA ARG A 137 -10.01 -7.12 -6.40
C ARG A 137 -8.69 -6.81 -7.08
N LYS A 138 -8.39 -5.53 -7.36
CA LYS A 138 -7.09 -5.11 -7.92
C LYS A 138 -5.93 -5.55 -7.02
N VAL A 139 -6.02 -5.34 -5.71
CA VAL A 139 -4.98 -5.76 -4.76
C VAL A 139 -4.88 -7.30 -4.69
N GLU A 140 -5.99 -8.02 -4.69
CA GLU A 140 -6.02 -9.49 -4.64
C GLU A 140 -5.46 -10.11 -5.94
N SER A 141 -5.61 -9.45 -7.09
CA SER A 141 -5.09 -9.90 -8.38
C SER A 141 -3.58 -9.72 -8.55
N ILE A 142 -2.92 -8.92 -7.69
CA ILE A 142 -1.47 -8.71 -7.76
C ILE A 142 -0.74 -10.03 -7.46
N PRO A 143 0.21 -10.47 -8.32
CA PRO A 143 0.98 -11.69 -8.09
C PRO A 143 1.71 -11.66 -6.76
N PHE A 144 1.83 -12.83 -6.13
CA PHE A 144 2.52 -12.97 -4.84
C PHE A 144 3.96 -12.45 -4.87
N GLU A 145 4.70 -12.69 -5.95
CA GLU A 145 6.09 -12.25 -6.11
C GLU A 145 6.20 -10.72 -6.12
N GLU A 146 5.24 -10.03 -6.73
CA GLU A 146 5.20 -8.56 -6.69
C GLU A 146 4.90 -8.05 -5.27
N ARG A 147 3.92 -8.65 -4.59
CA ARG A 147 3.61 -8.30 -3.20
C ARG A 147 4.77 -8.55 -2.24
N LYS A 148 5.59 -9.58 -2.51
CA LYS A 148 6.77 -9.95 -1.72
C LYS A 148 7.87 -8.87 -1.76
N LYS A 149 7.94 -8.07 -2.81
CA LYS A 149 8.91 -6.96 -2.91
C LYS A 149 8.75 -5.95 -1.74
N ARG A 150 7.55 -5.84 -1.16
CA ARG A 150 7.31 -5.05 0.06
C ARG A 150 8.16 -5.50 1.26
N ASN A 151 8.57 -6.75 1.32
CA ASN A 151 9.43 -7.25 2.41
C ASN A 151 10.76 -6.48 2.49
N ASN A 152 11.20 -5.85 1.39
CA ASN A 152 12.37 -4.97 1.41
C ASN A 152 12.14 -3.73 2.28
N VAL A 153 10.91 -3.20 2.32
CA VAL A 153 10.55 -2.07 3.19
C VAL A 153 10.59 -2.51 4.64
N GLU A 154 10.01 -3.66 4.97
CA GLU A 154 10.03 -4.22 6.33
C GLU A 154 11.46 -4.51 6.80
N ALA A 155 12.30 -5.07 5.91
CA ALA A 155 13.72 -5.29 6.19
C ALA A 155 14.47 -3.96 6.44
N ALA A 156 14.14 -2.90 5.70
CA ALA A 156 14.70 -1.57 5.93
C ALA A 156 14.26 -0.99 7.29
N MET A 157 12.99 -1.11 7.64
CA MET A 157 12.46 -0.68 8.94
C MET A 157 13.09 -1.46 10.09
N PHE A 158 13.26 -2.77 9.95
CA PHE A 158 13.98 -3.59 10.92
C PHE A 158 15.43 -3.11 11.10
N GLN A 159 16.17 -2.89 10.01
CA GLN A 159 17.54 -2.37 10.05
C GLN A 159 17.60 -0.98 10.69
N TYR A 160 16.62 -0.13 10.42
CA TYR A 160 16.51 1.19 11.03
C TYR A 160 16.34 1.10 12.55
N GLY A 161 15.51 0.18 13.04
CA GLY A 161 15.25 -0.04 14.47
C GLY A 161 16.34 -0.79 15.23
N PHE A 162 17.23 -1.52 14.55
CA PHE A 162 18.14 -2.51 15.14
C PHE A 162 18.99 -1.99 16.31
N HIS A 163 19.43 -0.73 16.28
CA HIS A 163 20.23 -0.13 17.34
C HIS A 163 19.43 0.72 18.32
N THR A 164 18.10 0.69 18.26
CA THR A 164 17.25 1.40 19.20
C THR A 164 16.71 0.44 20.26
N ARG A 165 16.82 0.81 21.53
CA ARG A 165 16.23 -0.01 22.62
C ARG A 165 14.72 0.16 22.61
N ASN A 166 13.98 -0.92 22.37
CA ASN A 166 12.52 -0.93 22.31
C ASN A 166 11.95 0.04 21.25
N ASN A 167 12.62 0.22 20.13
CA ASN A 167 12.23 1.16 19.08
C ASN A 167 12.05 2.62 19.57
N LYS A 168 12.70 2.98 20.69
CA LYS A 168 12.64 4.32 21.24
C LYS A 168 13.95 5.05 21.00
N THR A 169 13.83 6.31 20.62
CA THR A 169 14.99 7.19 20.52
C THR A 169 15.24 7.88 21.87
N ARG A 170 16.49 8.33 22.10
CA ARG A 170 16.87 9.10 23.30
C ARG A 170 16.75 10.61 23.09
N TYR A 171 16.34 11.04 21.92
CA TYR A 171 16.30 12.45 21.55
C TYR A 171 14.90 13.03 21.83
N CYS A 172 14.89 14.33 22.23
CA CYS A 172 13.67 15.05 22.61
C CYS A 172 13.46 16.13 21.59
N THR A 173 13.19 16.27 20.55
CA THR A 173 12.75 17.31 19.60
C THR A 173 12.69 16.74 18.17
N LEU A 174 11.76 17.22 17.37
CA LEU A 174 11.65 16.82 15.96
C LEU A 174 12.96 17.04 15.20
N PHE A 175 13.65 18.14 15.47
CA PHE A 175 14.95 18.43 14.85
C PHE A 175 15.99 17.34 15.13
N LYS A 176 16.16 16.95 16.41
CA LYS A 176 17.13 15.90 16.78
C LYS A 176 16.71 14.53 16.26
N HIS A 177 15.42 14.24 16.21
CA HIS A 177 14.91 13.03 15.59
C HIS A 177 15.21 13.00 14.10
N GLY A 178 15.00 14.11 13.37
CA GLY A 178 15.32 14.23 11.96
C GLY A 178 16.81 14.02 11.69
N LEU A 179 17.70 14.68 12.45
CA LEU A 179 19.15 14.46 12.30
C LEU A 179 19.55 13.00 12.54
N GLN A 180 18.98 12.34 13.55
CA GLN A 180 19.24 10.92 13.79
C GLN A 180 18.76 10.06 12.64
N ALA A 181 17.55 10.32 12.15
CA ALA A 181 16.94 9.56 11.06
C ALA A 181 17.77 9.69 9.78
N ILE A 182 18.16 10.90 9.39
CA ILE A 182 19.04 11.15 8.25
C ILE A 182 20.37 10.40 8.42
N ALA A 183 21.04 10.54 9.56
CA ALA A 183 22.32 9.88 9.80
C ALA A 183 22.21 8.33 9.68
N ARG A 184 21.10 7.76 10.16
CA ARG A 184 20.85 6.32 10.01
C ARG A 184 20.59 5.91 8.57
N CYS A 185 19.80 6.67 7.83
CA CYS A 185 19.54 6.41 6.42
C CYS A 185 20.82 6.46 5.59
N VAL A 186 21.66 7.46 5.83
CA VAL A 186 23.00 7.57 5.21
C VAL A 186 23.85 6.34 5.54
N TRP A 187 23.95 5.95 6.81
CA TRP A 187 24.68 4.78 7.24
C TRP A 187 24.16 3.48 6.59
N MET A 188 22.85 3.30 6.52
CA MET A 188 22.25 2.16 5.87
C MET A 188 22.56 2.11 4.38
N ASN A 189 22.50 3.24 3.70
CA ASN A 189 22.84 3.34 2.28
C ASN A 189 24.33 3.03 2.04
N MET A 190 25.25 3.57 2.86
CA MET A 190 26.67 3.25 2.77
C MET A 190 26.93 1.74 2.93
N ARG A 191 26.29 1.10 3.92
CA ARG A 191 26.41 -0.36 4.10
C ARG A 191 25.86 -1.14 2.89
N ARG A 192 24.75 -0.74 2.32
CA ARG A 192 24.13 -1.38 1.15
C ARG A 192 25.03 -1.28 -0.08
N LEU A 193 25.61 -0.10 -0.33
CA LEU A 193 26.56 0.11 -1.41
C LEU A 193 27.82 -0.74 -1.21
N PHE A 194 28.40 -0.72 -0.03
CA PHE A 194 29.59 -1.52 0.30
C PHE A 194 29.36 -3.02 0.06
N TRP A 195 28.25 -3.58 0.54
CA TRP A 195 27.95 -4.99 0.31
C TRP A 195 27.63 -5.30 -1.15
N PHE A 196 27.03 -4.35 -1.87
CA PHE A 196 26.77 -4.49 -3.29
C PHE A 196 28.09 -4.58 -4.08
N ASP A 197 29.04 -3.68 -3.82
CA ASP A 197 30.35 -3.67 -4.48
C ASP A 197 31.15 -4.95 -4.19
N ILE A 198 31.12 -5.43 -2.94
CA ILE A 198 31.76 -6.72 -2.60
C ILE A 198 31.14 -7.88 -3.40
N LYS A 199 29.82 -7.96 -3.46
CA LYS A 199 29.14 -9.02 -4.20
C LYS A 199 29.48 -8.96 -5.70
N LEU A 200 29.50 -7.76 -6.27
CA LEU A 200 29.88 -7.55 -7.67
C LEU A 200 31.32 -8.01 -7.93
N SER A 201 32.24 -7.62 -7.07
CA SER A 201 33.66 -8.02 -7.17
C SER A 201 33.84 -9.54 -7.08
N LEU A 202 33.10 -10.21 -6.20
CA LEU A 202 33.13 -11.67 -6.06
C LEU A 202 32.49 -12.42 -7.23
N GLN A 203 31.56 -11.79 -7.95
CA GLN A 203 30.99 -12.37 -9.17
C GLN A 203 31.90 -12.25 -10.37
N ILE A 204 32.69 -11.16 -10.46
CA ILE A 204 33.65 -10.93 -11.53
C ILE A 204 34.91 -11.85 -11.38
N ALA A 205 35.20 -12.25 -10.13
CA ALA A 205 36.34 -13.10 -9.82
C ALA A 205 36.08 -14.62 -10.04
N LYS A 206 34.91 -15.00 -10.45
CA LYS A 206 34.52 -16.37 -10.85
C LYS A 206 34.44 -16.52 -12.35
#